data_61748469d20906e4ec6310b28e65d224
#
_entry.id   61748469d20906e4ec6310b28e65d224
#
_cell.length_a   1.000
_cell.length_b   1.000
_cell.length_c   1.000
_cell.angle_alpha   90.00
_cell.angle_beta   90.00
_cell.angle_gamma   90.00
#
_symmetry.space_group_name_H-M   'P 1'
#
loop_
_entity.id
_entity.type
_entity.pdbx_description
1 polymer ?
#
loop_
_entity_poly.entity_id
_entity_poly.type
_entity_poly.pdbx_seq_one_letter_code
_entity_poly.pdbx_strand_id
1 'polypeptide(L)'
;MNFPHLVSLAAYLASHGILCLRFTCKGLNVAYRTKAFKAVVEYLKLHDDYKLSGVFLAGRSMGSRAAVSVIRQLSQGDDDDDGFIQGLVCLSYPLHRPKLQSKLRDEDLLLITCPVLFVSGSADEMCEKQLLEGVVSKMKAPRKIYWIDKANHGMAVKGRTADDVMKEVNAQVFSWLRENVQLQQK
;
A
#
# COMPACT_ATOMS: atom_id res chain seq x y z
N MET A 1 -13.75 -7.16 6.22
CA MET A 1 -14.03 -6.56 4.92
C MET A 1 -14.47 -5.10 5.01
N ASN A 2 -14.93 -4.67 6.12
CA ASN A 2 -15.56 -3.35 6.27
C ASN A 2 -14.70 -2.37 7.07
N PHE A 3 -13.37 -2.44 6.92
CA PHE A 3 -12.51 -1.43 7.50
C PHE A 3 -12.80 -0.09 6.81
N PRO A 4 -13.26 0.95 7.52
CA PRO A 4 -13.83 2.16 6.90
C PRO A 4 -12.91 2.84 5.88
N HIS A 5 -11.62 2.90 6.14
CA HIS A 5 -10.65 3.53 5.24
C HIS A 5 -10.55 2.80 3.89
N LEU A 6 -10.53 1.47 3.90
CA LEU A 6 -10.46 0.67 2.66
C LEU A 6 -11.80 0.67 1.90
N VAL A 7 -12.92 0.75 2.62
CA VAL A 7 -14.25 0.92 2.01
C VAL A 7 -14.33 2.27 1.30
N SER A 8 -13.93 3.35 1.97
CA SER A 8 -13.93 4.70 1.42
C SER A 8 -13.03 4.81 0.18
N LEU A 9 -11.80 4.31 0.27
CA LEU A 9 -10.86 4.34 -0.87
C LEU A 9 -11.41 3.56 -2.06
N ALA A 10 -11.90 2.34 -1.85
CA ALA A 10 -12.43 1.51 -2.93
C ALA A 10 -13.65 2.14 -3.60
N ALA A 11 -14.58 2.71 -2.85
CA ALA A 11 -15.74 3.42 -3.39
C ALA A 11 -15.32 4.64 -4.20
N TYR A 12 -14.35 5.41 -3.70
CA TYR A 12 -13.81 6.57 -4.41
C TYR A 12 -13.14 6.19 -5.72
N LEU A 13 -12.28 5.17 -5.72
CA LEU A 13 -11.59 4.69 -6.92
C LEU A 13 -12.59 4.13 -7.94
N ALA A 14 -13.59 3.37 -7.49
CA ALA A 14 -14.64 2.83 -8.36
C ALA A 14 -15.47 3.95 -9.02
N SER A 15 -15.80 5.04 -8.30
CA SER A 15 -16.50 6.19 -8.86
C SER A 15 -15.70 6.94 -9.94
N HIS A 16 -14.39 6.69 -9.98
CA HIS A 16 -13.46 7.24 -10.99
C HIS A 16 -13.04 6.21 -12.04
N GLY A 17 -13.78 5.10 -12.18
CA GLY A 17 -13.57 4.11 -13.22
C GLY A 17 -12.43 3.12 -12.96
N ILE A 18 -11.92 3.03 -11.73
CA ILE A 18 -10.88 2.07 -11.35
C ILE A 18 -11.50 0.85 -10.69
N LEU A 19 -11.31 -0.33 -11.29
CA LEU A 19 -11.74 -1.59 -10.68
C LEU A 19 -10.97 -1.81 -9.36
N CYS A 20 -11.70 -2.06 -8.27
CA CYS A 20 -11.11 -2.23 -6.96
C CYS A 20 -11.62 -3.50 -6.27
N LEU A 21 -10.76 -4.49 -6.13
CA LEU A 21 -11.06 -5.72 -5.38
C LEU A 21 -10.61 -5.56 -3.93
N ARG A 22 -11.52 -5.75 -3.01
CA ARG A 22 -11.24 -5.77 -1.56
C ARG A 22 -11.36 -7.17 -1.01
N PHE A 23 -10.43 -7.57 -0.17
CA PHE A 23 -10.49 -8.81 0.55
C PHE A 23 -10.02 -8.63 2.00
N THR A 24 -10.27 -9.62 2.84
CA THR A 24 -9.86 -9.61 4.24
C THR A 24 -9.19 -10.91 4.64
N CYS A 25 -8.22 -10.81 5.53
CA CYS A 25 -7.54 -11.94 6.12
C CYS A 25 -7.90 -12.04 7.60
N LYS A 26 -8.33 -13.20 8.07
CA LYS A 26 -8.67 -13.42 9.48
C LYS A 26 -7.45 -13.55 10.37
N GLY A 27 -6.29 -13.95 9.83
CA GLY A 27 -5.06 -14.14 10.59
C GLY A 27 -4.35 -12.83 10.95
N LEU A 28 -3.71 -12.79 12.11
CA LEU A 28 -2.88 -11.68 12.56
C LEU A 28 -1.44 -11.76 12.03
N ASN A 29 -1.01 -12.95 11.62
CA ASN A 29 0.34 -13.22 11.15
C ASN A 29 0.57 -12.69 9.74
N VAL A 30 1.69 -12.00 9.51
CA VAL A 30 2.07 -11.45 8.20
C VAL A 30 2.22 -12.55 7.16
N ALA A 31 2.82 -13.68 7.50
CA ALA A 31 3.01 -14.80 6.56
C ALA A 31 1.67 -15.35 6.04
N TYR A 32 0.68 -15.51 6.92
CA TYR A 32 -0.67 -15.90 6.51
C TYR A 32 -1.32 -14.85 5.58
N ARG A 33 -1.20 -13.57 5.93
CA ARG A 33 -1.72 -12.47 5.10
C ARG A 33 -1.05 -12.40 3.75
N THR A 34 0.26 -12.61 3.69
CA THR A 34 1.04 -12.68 2.45
C THR A 34 0.54 -13.81 1.56
N LYS A 35 0.32 -15.00 2.13
CA LYS A 35 -0.21 -16.16 1.40
C LYS A 35 -1.60 -15.89 0.81
N ALA A 36 -2.50 -15.31 1.62
CA ALA A 36 -3.84 -14.95 1.16
C ALA A 36 -3.79 -13.86 0.06
N PHE A 37 -2.92 -12.88 0.22
CA PHE A 37 -2.74 -11.81 -0.77
C PHE A 37 -2.20 -12.36 -2.09
N LYS A 38 -1.19 -13.23 -2.03
CA LYS A 38 -0.62 -13.90 -3.20
C LYS A 38 -1.69 -14.69 -3.96
N ALA A 39 -2.53 -15.46 -3.26
CA ALA A 39 -3.63 -16.21 -3.88
C ALA A 39 -4.63 -15.29 -4.61
N VAL A 40 -4.91 -14.08 -4.09
CA VAL A 40 -5.76 -13.10 -4.78
C VAL A 40 -5.10 -12.56 -6.05
N VAL A 41 -3.79 -12.30 -6.03
CA VAL A 41 -3.04 -11.86 -7.21
C VAL A 41 -3.05 -12.95 -8.29
N GLU A 42 -2.77 -14.18 -7.90
CA GLU A 42 -2.81 -15.34 -8.81
C GLU A 42 -4.21 -15.56 -9.40
N TYR A 43 -5.25 -15.44 -8.57
CA TYR A 43 -6.64 -15.49 -9.06
C TYR A 43 -6.90 -14.44 -10.13
N LEU A 44 -6.47 -13.19 -9.91
CA LEU A 44 -6.66 -12.10 -10.88
C LEU A 44 -5.88 -12.31 -12.17
N LYS A 45 -4.68 -12.90 -12.10
CA LYS A 45 -3.90 -13.26 -13.29
C LYS A 45 -4.60 -14.30 -14.16
N LEU A 46 -5.27 -15.26 -13.54
CA LEU A 46 -5.90 -16.40 -14.22
C LEU A 46 -7.32 -16.11 -14.74
N HIS A 47 -7.93 -14.99 -14.31
CA HIS A 47 -9.31 -14.64 -14.69
C HIS A 47 -9.34 -13.67 -15.86
N ASP A 48 -9.62 -14.20 -17.05
CA ASP A 48 -9.73 -13.42 -18.29
C ASP A 48 -10.95 -12.49 -18.36
N ASP A 49 -11.92 -12.66 -17.46
CA ASP A 49 -13.15 -11.86 -17.44
C ASP A 49 -12.89 -10.37 -17.31
N TYR A 50 -11.83 -9.99 -16.62
CA TYR A 50 -11.47 -8.59 -16.38
C TYR A 50 -10.46 -8.02 -17.37
N LYS A 51 -9.79 -8.86 -18.17
CA LYS A 51 -8.73 -8.47 -19.14
C LYS A 51 -7.74 -7.47 -18.54
N LEU A 52 -7.24 -7.78 -17.34
CA LEU A 52 -6.34 -6.90 -16.62
C LEU A 52 -4.97 -6.86 -17.28
N SER A 53 -4.47 -5.67 -17.58
CA SER A 53 -3.08 -5.46 -18.03
C SER A 53 -2.11 -5.34 -16.86
N GLY A 54 -2.60 -5.18 -15.65
CA GLY A 54 -1.79 -5.11 -14.43
C GLY A 54 -2.62 -4.68 -13.22
N VAL A 55 -1.98 -4.75 -12.06
CA VAL A 55 -2.60 -4.41 -10.79
C VAL A 55 -1.70 -3.53 -9.92
N PHE A 56 -2.32 -2.66 -9.13
CA PHE A 56 -1.68 -1.98 -8.01
C PHE A 56 -2.09 -2.68 -6.72
N LEU A 57 -1.13 -3.04 -5.90
CA LEU A 57 -1.41 -3.59 -4.58
C LEU A 57 -1.59 -2.46 -3.58
N ALA A 58 -2.56 -2.59 -2.70
CA ALA A 58 -2.79 -1.63 -1.63
C ALA A 58 -3.01 -2.35 -0.31
N GLY A 59 -2.44 -1.83 0.76
CA GLY A 59 -2.63 -2.38 2.09
C GLY A 59 -2.58 -1.31 3.16
N ARG A 60 -3.29 -1.57 4.28
CA ARG A 60 -3.23 -0.72 5.46
C ARG A 60 -2.55 -1.46 6.61
N SER A 61 -1.64 -0.78 7.30
CA SER A 61 -0.91 -1.31 8.47
C SER A 61 -0.28 -2.68 8.15
N MET A 62 -0.63 -3.72 8.87
CA MET A 62 -0.15 -5.09 8.58
C MET A 62 -0.48 -5.57 7.17
N GLY A 63 -1.54 -5.07 6.54
CA GLY A 63 -1.87 -5.34 5.15
C GLY A 63 -0.85 -4.75 4.17
N SER A 64 -0.28 -3.59 4.45
CA SER A 64 0.79 -3.01 3.64
C SER A 64 2.09 -3.83 3.73
N ARG A 65 2.43 -4.35 4.91
CA ARG A 65 3.55 -5.28 5.06
C ARG A 65 3.36 -6.58 4.27
N ALA A 66 2.14 -7.12 4.29
CA ALA A 66 1.82 -8.30 3.50
C ALA A 66 1.94 -8.02 2.00
N ALA A 67 1.47 -6.88 1.51
CA ALA A 67 1.61 -6.48 0.12
C ALA A 67 3.08 -6.35 -0.31
N VAL A 68 3.93 -5.72 0.52
CA VAL A 68 5.39 -5.67 0.29
C VAL A 68 5.98 -7.07 0.19
N SER A 69 5.63 -7.96 1.13
CA SER A 69 6.13 -9.33 1.15
C SER A 69 5.69 -10.14 -0.09
N VAL A 70 4.47 -9.94 -0.59
CA VAL A 70 4.00 -10.55 -1.85
C VAL A 70 4.86 -10.11 -3.02
N ILE A 71 5.10 -8.80 -3.17
CA ILE A 71 5.93 -8.27 -4.25
C ILE A 71 7.33 -8.90 -4.20
N ARG A 72 7.91 -8.98 -2.99
CA ARG A 72 9.22 -9.62 -2.80
C ARG A 72 9.24 -11.08 -3.22
N GLN A 73 8.22 -11.86 -2.84
CA GLN A 73 8.15 -13.28 -3.19
C GLN A 73 7.95 -13.51 -4.69
N LEU A 74 7.15 -12.67 -5.35
CA LEU A 74 6.93 -12.77 -6.79
C LEU A 74 8.16 -12.35 -7.60
N SER A 75 8.93 -11.37 -7.12
CA SER A 75 10.19 -10.93 -7.75
C SER A 75 11.36 -11.91 -7.54
N GLN A 76 11.22 -12.96 -6.73
CA GLN A 76 12.25 -13.97 -6.47
C GLN A 76 11.94 -15.31 -7.15
N GLY A 77 10.76 -15.48 -7.74
CA GLY A 77 10.39 -16.68 -8.49
C GLY A 77 11.07 -16.74 -9.85
N ASP A 78 11.24 -17.95 -10.39
CA ASP A 78 11.73 -18.19 -11.76
C ASP A 78 10.74 -17.68 -12.82
N ASP A 79 9.51 -17.37 -12.44
CA ASP A 79 8.57 -16.60 -13.26
C ASP A 79 9.03 -15.15 -13.23
N ASP A 80 9.65 -14.72 -14.30
CA ASP A 80 9.95 -13.31 -14.55
C ASP A 80 8.76 -12.45 -14.11
N ASP A 81 9.03 -11.45 -13.30
CA ASP A 81 8.01 -10.45 -12.99
C ASP A 81 7.53 -9.86 -14.33
N ASP A 82 6.42 -10.41 -14.81
CA ASP A 82 5.82 -10.07 -16.11
C ASP A 82 5.29 -8.62 -16.14
N GLY A 83 5.65 -7.80 -15.15
CA GLY A 83 5.17 -6.45 -14.98
C GLY A 83 3.71 -6.37 -14.57
N PHE A 84 3.09 -7.47 -14.16
CA PHE A 84 1.69 -7.47 -13.76
C PHE A 84 1.44 -6.61 -12.51
N ILE A 85 2.38 -6.59 -11.55
CA ILE A 85 2.30 -5.68 -10.39
C ILE A 85 2.94 -4.34 -10.75
N GLN A 86 2.12 -3.33 -10.96
CA GLN A 86 2.52 -2.02 -11.47
C GLN A 86 2.87 -1.02 -10.37
N GLY A 87 2.55 -1.31 -9.12
CA GLY A 87 2.89 -0.45 -8.00
C GLY A 87 2.22 -0.86 -6.69
N LEU A 88 2.58 -0.13 -5.65
CA LEU A 88 2.19 -0.40 -4.27
C LEU A 88 1.73 0.87 -3.56
N VAL A 89 0.60 0.79 -2.85
CA VAL A 89 0.11 1.83 -1.94
C VAL A 89 0.15 1.32 -0.50
N CYS A 90 0.94 1.97 0.33
CA CYS A 90 1.06 1.68 1.76
C CYS A 90 0.32 2.74 2.57
N LEU A 91 -0.82 2.39 3.16
CA LEU A 91 -1.54 3.24 4.08
C LEU A 91 -1.11 2.92 5.53
N SER A 92 -0.59 3.89 6.26
CA SER A 92 -0.09 3.73 7.62
C SER A 92 0.87 2.52 7.74
N TYR A 93 1.95 2.50 6.97
CA TYR A 93 2.94 1.42 7.05
C TYR A 93 3.54 1.35 8.46
N PRO A 94 3.46 0.20 9.16
CA PRO A 94 3.94 0.09 10.53
C PRO A 94 5.45 -0.19 10.53
N LEU A 95 6.26 0.85 10.31
CA LEU A 95 7.70 0.76 10.14
C LEU A 95 8.41 0.15 11.37
N HIS A 96 7.88 0.41 12.56
CA HIS A 96 8.38 -0.16 13.82
C HIS A 96 7.22 -0.43 14.78
N ARG A 97 7.50 -1.10 15.88
CA ARG A 97 6.56 -1.18 17.00
C ARG A 97 6.59 0.12 17.81
N PRO A 98 5.49 0.51 18.45
CA PRO A 98 5.51 1.65 19.35
C PRO A 98 6.66 1.54 20.37
N LYS A 99 7.41 2.60 20.57
CA LYS A 99 8.55 2.68 21.48
C LYS A 99 9.73 1.73 21.17
N LEU A 100 9.76 1.13 19.97
CA LEU A 100 10.84 0.22 19.55
C LEU A 100 11.39 0.65 18.17
N GLN A 101 11.89 1.88 18.09
CA GLN A 101 12.40 2.49 16.86
C GLN A 101 13.75 1.90 16.40
N SER A 102 14.47 1.19 17.30
CA SER A 102 15.76 0.56 16.96
C SER A 102 15.62 -0.65 16.03
N LYS A 103 14.40 -1.19 15.85
CA LYS A 103 14.14 -2.33 14.99
C LYS A 103 13.11 -1.96 13.91
N LEU A 104 13.61 -1.58 12.75
CA LEU A 104 12.78 -1.23 11.60
C LEU A 104 12.33 -2.49 10.84
N ARG A 105 11.23 -2.34 10.13
CA ARG A 105 10.64 -3.35 9.23
C ARG A 105 10.81 -2.88 7.79
N ASP A 106 12.04 -2.70 7.37
CA ASP A 106 12.44 -2.07 6.11
C ASP A 106 13.12 -3.02 5.13
N GLU A 107 13.53 -4.22 5.57
CA GLU A 107 14.29 -5.17 4.75
C GLU A 107 13.64 -5.44 3.40
N ASP A 108 12.35 -5.77 3.38
CA ASP A 108 11.61 -6.03 2.14
C ASP A 108 11.38 -4.74 1.32
N LEU A 109 11.16 -3.59 1.98
CA LEU A 109 10.99 -2.30 1.31
C LEU A 109 12.20 -1.90 0.47
N LEU A 110 13.39 -2.15 0.98
CA LEU A 110 14.64 -1.79 0.30
C LEU A 110 14.89 -2.62 -0.96
N LEU A 111 14.17 -3.71 -1.14
CA LEU A 111 14.37 -4.67 -2.20
C LEU A 111 13.29 -4.65 -3.30
N ILE A 112 12.18 -3.96 -3.08
CA ILE A 112 11.15 -3.81 -4.13
C ILE A 112 11.59 -2.80 -5.18
N THR A 113 11.10 -2.97 -6.40
CA THR A 113 11.48 -2.17 -7.57
C THR A 113 10.31 -1.41 -8.19
N CYS A 114 9.08 -1.86 -7.99
CA CYS A 114 7.90 -1.17 -8.49
C CYS A 114 7.65 0.16 -7.74
N PRO A 115 6.98 1.14 -8.36
CA PRO A 115 6.64 2.40 -7.71
C PRO A 115 5.85 2.23 -6.41
N VAL A 116 6.17 3.04 -5.39
CA VAL A 116 5.51 2.98 -4.07
C VAL A 116 5.01 4.35 -3.64
N LEU A 117 3.75 4.39 -3.19
CA LEU A 117 3.19 5.49 -2.45
C LEU A 117 3.04 5.12 -0.97
N PHE A 118 3.61 5.91 -0.10
CA PHE A 118 3.32 5.89 1.33
C PHE A 118 2.35 7.03 1.66
N VAL A 119 1.24 6.70 2.32
CA VAL A 119 0.34 7.67 2.94
C VAL A 119 0.40 7.43 4.44
N SER A 120 0.99 8.36 5.18
CA SER A 120 1.33 8.17 6.59
C SER A 120 0.95 9.39 7.42
N GLY A 121 0.53 9.16 8.65
CA GLY A 121 0.29 10.25 9.59
C GLY A 121 1.60 10.80 10.15
N SER A 122 1.72 12.12 10.27
CA SER A 122 2.94 12.73 10.81
C SER A 122 3.10 12.54 12.34
N ALA A 123 2.05 12.07 13.01
CA ALA A 123 2.05 11.70 14.44
C ALA A 123 1.78 10.19 14.64
N ASP A 124 2.11 9.36 13.65
CA ASP A 124 1.95 7.91 13.73
C ASP A 124 3.01 7.30 14.66
N GLU A 125 2.56 6.71 15.76
CA GLU A 125 3.39 6.08 16.78
C GLU A 125 4.09 4.78 16.32
N MET A 126 3.72 4.26 15.15
CA MET A 126 4.33 3.08 14.51
C MET A 126 5.16 3.42 13.27
N CYS A 127 5.26 4.70 12.92
CA CYS A 127 5.99 5.16 11.74
C CYS A 127 6.53 6.58 11.95
N GLU A 128 7.63 6.68 12.68
CA GLU A 128 8.27 7.98 12.93
C GLU A 128 8.74 8.61 11.60
N LYS A 129 8.40 9.87 11.41
CA LYS A 129 8.60 10.60 10.15
C LYS A 129 10.04 10.52 9.65
N GLN A 130 11.01 10.88 10.49
CA GLN A 130 12.43 10.88 10.12
C GLN A 130 12.95 9.49 9.76
N LEU A 131 12.45 8.45 10.43
CA LEU A 131 12.86 7.07 10.16
C LEU A 131 12.31 6.59 8.81
N LEU A 132 11.05 6.90 8.49
CA LEU A 132 10.50 6.56 7.17
C LEU A 132 11.22 7.31 6.05
N GLU A 133 11.47 8.59 6.21
CA GLU A 133 12.23 9.39 5.25
C GLU A 133 13.65 8.82 5.03
N GLY A 134 14.29 8.37 6.11
CA GLY A 134 15.58 7.68 6.05
C GLY A 134 15.56 6.34 5.31
N VAL A 135 14.52 5.54 5.48
CA VAL A 135 14.33 4.29 4.74
C VAL A 135 14.04 4.57 3.27
N VAL A 136 13.11 5.47 3.00
CA VAL A 136 12.68 5.82 1.65
C VAL A 136 13.85 6.40 0.82
N SER A 137 14.76 7.15 1.44
CA SER A 137 15.96 7.65 0.77
C SER A 137 16.88 6.55 0.24
N LYS A 138 16.86 5.36 0.85
CA LYS A 138 17.69 4.20 0.48
C LYS A 138 16.99 3.26 -0.51
N MET A 139 15.69 3.41 -0.74
CA MET A 139 14.92 2.58 -1.67
C MET A 139 15.37 2.84 -3.11
N LYS A 140 15.48 1.77 -3.90
CA LYS A 140 15.75 1.86 -5.35
C LYS A 140 14.49 2.17 -6.15
N ALA A 141 13.33 1.75 -5.66
CA ALA A 141 12.05 1.97 -6.31
C ALA A 141 11.71 3.47 -6.45
N PRO A 142 10.99 3.89 -7.50
CA PRO A 142 10.31 5.18 -7.51
C PRO A 142 9.36 5.26 -6.31
N ARG A 143 9.43 6.36 -5.56
CA ARG A 143 8.71 6.45 -4.29
C ARG A 143 8.22 7.85 -4.03
N LYS A 144 7.08 7.92 -3.33
CA LYS A 144 6.46 9.18 -2.87
C LYS A 144 5.94 8.96 -1.45
N ILE A 145 6.11 9.93 -0.57
CA ILE A 145 5.46 9.96 0.73
C ILE A 145 4.48 11.12 0.72
N TYR A 146 3.24 10.84 1.14
CA TYR A 146 2.26 11.85 1.45
C TYR A 146 1.98 11.84 2.95
N TRP A 147 2.26 12.95 3.62
CA TRP A 147 2.04 13.11 5.05
C TRP A 147 0.68 13.72 5.33
N ILE A 148 -0.15 13.01 6.11
CA ILE A 148 -1.35 13.58 6.71
C ILE A 148 -0.94 14.26 8.01
N ASP A 149 -0.98 15.58 8.05
CA ASP A 149 -0.48 16.32 9.20
C ASP A 149 -1.25 15.99 10.48
N LYS A 150 -0.50 15.76 11.56
CA LYS A 150 -0.99 15.38 12.89
C LYS A 150 -1.85 14.11 12.96
N ALA A 151 -1.94 13.33 11.90
CA ALA A 151 -2.65 12.05 11.93
C ALA A 151 -1.85 11.00 12.70
N ASN A 152 -2.54 10.22 13.51
CA ASN A 152 -1.99 9.05 14.19
C ASN A 152 -2.01 7.81 13.29
N HIS A 153 -1.64 6.63 13.82
CA HIS A 153 -1.65 5.36 13.07
C HIS A 153 -3.04 5.01 12.49
N GLY A 154 -4.11 5.43 13.14
CA GLY A 154 -5.49 5.25 12.70
C GLY A 154 -5.97 6.29 11.68
N MET A 155 -5.12 7.19 11.19
CA MET A 155 -5.48 8.34 10.36
C MET A 155 -6.45 9.32 11.03
N ALA A 156 -6.52 9.31 12.36
CA ALA A 156 -7.31 10.27 13.11
C ALA A 156 -6.52 11.57 13.35
N VAL A 157 -7.15 12.70 13.08
CA VAL A 157 -6.60 14.05 13.29
C VAL A 157 -7.53 14.82 14.21
N LYS A 158 -6.98 15.41 15.27
CA LYS A 158 -7.77 16.23 16.19
C LYS A 158 -8.37 17.43 15.44
N GLY A 159 -9.68 17.60 15.54
CA GLY A 159 -10.41 18.70 14.90
C GLY A 159 -10.79 18.45 13.43
N ARG A 160 -10.52 17.25 12.89
CA ARG A 160 -11.01 16.84 11.56
C ARG A 160 -11.92 15.62 11.68
N THR A 161 -12.91 15.53 10.81
CA THR A 161 -13.72 14.31 10.70
C THR A 161 -12.96 13.22 9.97
N ALA A 162 -13.33 11.95 10.21
CA ALA A 162 -12.77 10.83 9.48
C ALA A 162 -12.99 10.96 7.96
N ASP A 163 -14.16 11.47 7.56
CA ASP A 163 -14.49 11.68 6.14
C ASP A 163 -13.60 12.74 5.49
N ASP A 164 -13.28 13.84 6.19
CA ASP A 164 -12.39 14.87 5.64
C ASP A 164 -10.98 14.34 5.43
N VAL A 165 -10.47 13.56 6.38
CA VAL A 165 -9.15 12.92 6.24
C VAL A 165 -9.17 11.92 5.10
N MET A 166 -10.22 11.12 4.98
CA MET A 166 -10.32 10.12 3.91
C MET A 166 -10.51 10.75 2.53
N LYS A 167 -11.18 11.87 2.40
CA LYS A 167 -11.24 12.64 1.13
C LYS A 167 -9.83 13.01 0.66
N GLU A 168 -9.01 13.51 1.57
CA GLU A 168 -7.61 13.85 1.28
C GLU A 168 -6.79 12.63 0.88
N VAL A 169 -6.86 11.54 1.66
CA VAL A 169 -6.17 10.27 1.37
C VAL A 169 -6.57 9.72 0.01
N ASN A 170 -7.88 9.63 -0.27
CA ASN A 170 -8.43 9.10 -1.50
C ASN A 170 -7.97 9.90 -2.73
N ALA A 171 -7.99 11.23 -2.64
CA ALA A 171 -7.54 12.11 -3.71
C ALA A 171 -6.05 11.94 -4.01
N GLN A 172 -5.21 11.79 -2.97
CA GLN A 172 -3.76 11.59 -3.14
C GLN A 172 -3.45 10.22 -3.76
N VAL A 173 -4.12 9.17 -3.33
CA VAL A 173 -3.97 7.83 -3.92
C VAL A 173 -4.40 7.85 -5.40
N PHE A 174 -5.53 8.44 -5.71
CA PHE A 174 -6.03 8.52 -7.08
C PHE A 174 -5.09 9.32 -8.00
N SER A 175 -4.61 10.48 -7.55
CA SER A 175 -3.63 11.29 -8.30
C SER A 175 -2.38 10.48 -8.60
N TRP A 176 -1.82 9.79 -7.61
CA TRP A 176 -0.64 8.98 -7.78
C TRP A 176 -0.87 7.78 -8.72
N LEU A 177 -2.01 7.10 -8.63
CA LEU A 177 -2.36 6.02 -9.56
C LEU A 177 -2.40 6.53 -11.00
N ARG A 178 -3.03 7.67 -11.25
CA ARG A 178 -3.10 8.27 -12.59
C ARG A 178 -1.71 8.59 -13.16
N GLU A 179 -0.83 9.17 -12.34
CA GLU A 179 0.55 9.48 -12.72
C GLU A 179 1.30 8.21 -13.17
N ASN A 180 1.12 7.10 -12.44
CA ASN A 180 1.86 5.87 -12.70
C ASN A 180 1.24 5.02 -13.83
N VAL A 181 -0.07 5.02 -14.02
CA VAL A 181 -0.70 4.37 -15.18
C VAL A 181 -0.30 5.05 -16.49
N GLN A 182 -0.23 6.38 -16.55
CA GLN A 182 0.17 7.12 -17.75
C GLN A 182 1.64 6.91 -18.13
N LEU A 183 2.52 6.69 -17.15
CA LEU A 183 3.94 6.43 -17.41
C LEU A 183 4.18 5.07 -18.08
N GLN A 184 3.28 4.12 -17.90
CA GLN A 184 3.40 2.76 -18.45
C GLN A 184 2.80 2.63 -19.88
N GLN A 185 2.03 3.62 -20.31
CA GLN A 185 1.47 3.66 -21.68
C GLN A 185 2.38 4.36 -22.71
N LYS A 186 3.55 4.84 -22.26
CA LYS A 186 4.59 5.46 -23.11
C LYS A 186 5.77 4.50 -23.30
#